data_956cd7cfc673e1ce26ff56c8130b9dc4
#
_entry.id   956cd7cfc673e1ce26ff56c8130b9dc4
#
_cell.length_a   1.000
_cell.length_b   1.000
_cell.length_c   1.000
_cell.angle_alpha   90.00
_cell.angle_beta   90.00
_cell.angle_gamma   90.00
#
_symmetry.space_group_name_H-M   'P 1'
#
loop_
_entity.id
_entity.type
_entity.pdbx_description
1 polymer ?
#
loop_
_entity_poly.entity_id
_entity_poly.type
_entity_poly.pdbx_seq_one_letter_code
_entity_poly.pdbx_strand_id
1 'polypeptide(L)'
;MTENENIEQTQEIIYSEECDRLVEDALNLTGEESLNKFFDIINLYPDCDYAYIMVGCNYRENLEYKKAIPYFEKAIEVNNIYTGLAYAELGFCYEMLGNLKKTEDCYKKSIEINPENPIAKYYWADYLVHKERDYYQAEPIAKSLVNEYPDTVDYHRLYADVLCGLEKIQEANEEYKKALELDNEDDTTLNNYGTFLLQNGEPESAKKYFIKAIELNPDYALYKENLYQAIKMSTKYYKLKTKYKNKFLKPIVDKIVKPHVDKMVIITFILALWFPVVKNTLKYNARYAENSGNMLLYKSAIIVMWVVLLILFALAICDFITFVLIKLKIIK
;
A
#
# COMPACT_ATOMS: atom_id res chain seq x y z
N MET A 1 15.90 20.82 -48.10
CA MET A 1 14.53 21.04 -47.67
C MET A 1 13.74 21.61 -48.81
N THR A 2 12.72 20.92 -49.24
CA THR A 2 11.87 21.38 -50.34
C THR A 2 10.89 22.44 -49.83
N GLU A 3 10.38 23.31 -50.72
CA GLU A 3 9.39 24.34 -50.37
C GLU A 3 8.13 23.75 -49.66
N ASN A 4 7.78 22.51 -50.02
CA ASN A 4 6.71 21.73 -49.37
C ASN A 4 7.02 21.31 -47.92
N GLU A 5 8.25 20.92 -47.61
CA GLU A 5 8.67 20.56 -46.25
C GLU A 5 8.61 21.78 -45.30
N ASN A 6 8.94 22.99 -45.80
CA ASN A 6 8.83 24.23 -45.03
C ASN A 6 7.36 24.63 -44.80
N ILE A 7 6.49 24.40 -45.78
CA ILE A 7 5.03 24.71 -45.63
C ILE A 7 4.39 23.75 -44.65
N GLU A 8 4.69 22.45 -44.70
CA GLU A 8 4.18 21.43 -43.76
C GLU A 8 4.69 21.72 -42.35
N GLN A 9 5.98 21.98 -42.13
CA GLN A 9 6.50 22.36 -40.81
C GLN A 9 5.90 23.66 -40.28
N THR A 10 5.66 24.65 -41.13
CA THR A 10 5.02 25.91 -40.69
C THR A 10 3.56 25.71 -40.32
N GLN A 11 2.84 24.87 -41.05
CA GLN A 11 1.44 24.52 -40.72
C GLN A 11 1.36 23.70 -39.41
N GLU A 12 2.27 22.74 -39.20
CA GLU A 12 2.36 21.94 -37.99
C GLU A 12 2.65 22.77 -36.73
N ILE A 13 3.56 23.77 -36.86
CA ILE A 13 3.87 24.72 -35.78
C ILE A 13 2.64 25.60 -35.44
N ILE A 14 1.96 26.15 -36.44
CA ILE A 14 0.76 27.00 -36.24
C ILE A 14 -0.37 26.19 -35.62
N TYR A 15 -0.54 24.93 -36.02
CA TYR A 15 -1.53 24.01 -35.49
C TYR A 15 -1.26 23.67 -34.02
N SER A 16 -0.01 23.50 -33.63
CA SER A 16 0.41 23.28 -32.25
C SER A 16 0.13 24.51 -31.35
N GLU A 17 0.51 25.72 -31.80
CA GLU A 17 0.30 26.95 -31.03
C GLU A 17 -1.19 27.28 -30.82
N GLU A 18 -2.05 27.00 -31.81
CA GLU A 18 -3.50 27.23 -31.67
C GLU A 18 -4.15 26.20 -30.73
N CYS A 19 -3.73 24.93 -30.78
CA CYS A 19 -4.19 23.90 -29.84
C CYS A 19 -3.78 24.28 -28.41
N ASP A 20 -2.53 24.68 -28.17
CA ASP A 20 -2.03 25.08 -26.85
C ASP A 20 -2.81 26.26 -26.28
N ARG A 21 -3.12 27.27 -27.10
CA ARG A 21 -3.98 28.40 -26.68
C ARG A 21 -5.39 27.97 -26.31
N LEU A 22 -6.00 27.05 -27.09
CA LEU A 22 -7.34 26.56 -26.78
C LEU A 22 -7.36 25.69 -25.50
N VAL A 23 -6.29 24.95 -25.24
CA VAL A 23 -6.08 24.22 -24.00
C VAL A 23 -5.98 25.17 -22.81
N GLU A 24 -5.18 26.24 -22.93
CA GLU A 24 -5.04 27.27 -21.90
C GLU A 24 -6.39 27.98 -21.64
N ASP A 25 -7.14 28.35 -22.69
CA ASP A 25 -8.48 28.91 -22.57
C ASP A 25 -9.44 27.93 -21.82
N ALA A 26 -9.37 26.63 -22.13
CA ALA A 26 -10.19 25.61 -21.48
C ALA A 26 -9.85 25.42 -20.00
N LEU A 27 -8.56 25.51 -19.62
CA LEU A 27 -8.08 25.42 -18.24
C LEU A 27 -8.54 26.60 -17.37
N ASN A 28 -8.78 27.76 -17.96
CA ASN A 28 -9.32 28.93 -17.26
C ASN A 28 -10.84 28.86 -17.00
N LEU A 29 -11.52 27.86 -17.56
CA LEU A 29 -12.95 27.59 -17.33
C LEU A 29 -13.11 26.55 -16.21
N THR A 30 -14.34 26.41 -15.73
CA THR A 30 -14.66 25.44 -14.66
C THR A 30 -15.86 24.57 -15.00
N GLY A 31 -15.91 23.38 -14.43
CA GLY A 31 -17.07 22.49 -14.52
C GLY A 31 -17.39 22.05 -15.96
N GLU A 32 -18.69 22.08 -16.31
CA GLU A 32 -19.20 21.59 -17.60
C GLU A 32 -18.69 22.41 -18.79
N GLU A 33 -18.45 23.73 -18.59
CA GLU A 33 -17.97 24.63 -19.64
C GLU A 33 -16.53 24.23 -20.06
N SER A 34 -15.64 23.99 -19.12
CA SER A 34 -14.29 23.48 -19.36
C SER A 34 -14.33 22.14 -20.09
N LEU A 35 -15.14 21.20 -19.60
CA LEU A 35 -15.28 19.88 -20.20
C LEU A 35 -15.74 19.94 -21.65
N ASN A 36 -16.76 20.76 -21.95
CA ASN A 36 -17.26 20.95 -23.33
C ASN A 36 -16.16 21.50 -24.23
N LYS A 37 -15.36 22.45 -23.73
CA LYS A 37 -14.25 23.02 -24.48
C LYS A 37 -13.19 21.96 -24.81
N PHE A 38 -12.85 21.04 -23.89
CA PHE A 38 -11.95 19.94 -24.17
C PHE A 38 -12.52 18.96 -25.21
N PHE A 39 -13.84 18.71 -25.24
CA PHE A 39 -14.45 17.94 -26.32
C PHE A 39 -14.34 18.64 -27.67
N ASP A 40 -14.51 19.99 -27.72
CA ASP A 40 -14.30 20.77 -28.95
C ASP A 40 -12.84 20.64 -29.44
N ILE A 41 -11.86 20.71 -28.51
CA ILE A 41 -10.45 20.55 -28.84
C ILE A 41 -10.19 19.15 -29.42
N ILE A 42 -10.69 18.08 -28.81
CA ILE A 42 -10.57 16.70 -29.33
C ILE A 42 -11.13 16.58 -30.76
N ASN A 43 -12.26 17.25 -31.04
CA ASN A 43 -12.86 17.21 -32.37
C ASN A 43 -12.03 17.98 -33.40
N LEU A 44 -11.40 19.09 -33.04
CA LEU A 44 -10.58 19.92 -33.91
C LEU A 44 -9.15 19.38 -34.05
N TYR A 45 -8.59 18.85 -32.97
CA TYR A 45 -7.22 18.36 -32.80
C TYR A 45 -7.21 16.95 -32.21
N PRO A 46 -7.49 15.89 -33.01
CA PRO A 46 -7.60 14.51 -32.50
C PRO A 46 -6.27 13.93 -31.97
N ASP A 47 -5.17 14.59 -32.24
CA ASP A 47 -3.81 14.28 -31.76
C ASP A 47 -3.37 15.08 -30.52
N CYS A 48 -4.29 15.86 -29.93
CA CYS A 48 -4.06 16.54 -28.66
C CYS A 48 -4.25 15.57 -27.49
N ASP A 49 -3.19 14.87 -27.06
CA ASP A 49 -3.20 13.92 -25.94
C ASP A 49 -3.64 14.58 -24.62
N TYR A 50 -3.24 15.84 -24.40
CA TYR A 50 -3.61 16.57 -23.18
C TYR A 50 -5.13 16.80 -23.05
N ALA A 51 -5.84 17.06 -24.16
CA ALA A 51 -7.29 17.23 -24.12
C ALA A 51 -8.00 15.93 -23.71
N TYR A 52 -7.54 14.77 -24.21
CA TYR A 52 -8.06 13.47 -23.75
C TYR A 52 -7.79 13.26 -22.25
N ILE A 53 -6.58 13.59 -21.76
CA ILE A 53 -6.24 13.48 -20.34
C ILE A 53 -7.19 14.31 -19.49
N MET A 54 -7.47 15.56 -19.88
CA MET A 54 -8.35 16.46 -19.12
C MET A 54 -9.79 15.97 -19.07
N VAL A 55 -10.32 15.42 -20.17
CA VAL A 55 -11.63 14.74 -20.16
C VAL A 55 -11.61 13.51 -19.26
N GLY A 56 -10.56 12.70 -19.32
CA GLY A 56 -10.36 11.56 -18.42
C GLY A 56 -10.32 11.97 -16.96
N CYS A 57 -9.57 13.04 -16.62
CA CYS A 57 -9.48 13.58 -15.26
C CYS A 57 -10.85 14.06 -14.76
N ASN A 58 -11.65 14.73 -15.58
CA ASN A 58 -13.01 15.13 -15.20
C ASN A 58 -13.88 13.92 -14.81
N TYR A 59 -13.87 12.85 -15.61
CA TYR A 59 -14.58 11.62 -15.24
C TYR A 59 -14.02 10.98 -13.97
N ARG A 60 -12.69 10.99 -13.78
CA ARG A 60 -12.03 10.47 -12.58
C ARG A 60 -12.46 11.23 -11.31
N GLU A 61 -12.50 12.56 -11.37
CA GLU A 61 -12.93 13.43 -10.25
C GLU A 61 -14.38 13.19 -9.86
N ASN A 62 -15.22 12.86 -10.84
CA ASN A 62 -16.60 12.44 -10.60
C ASN A 62 -16.73 10.95 -10.18
N LEU A 63 -15.61 10.26 -9.87
CA LEU A 63 -15.54 8.85 -9.48
C LEU A 63 -16.03 7.88 -10.57
N GLU A 64 -16.13 8.34 -11.81
CA GLU A 64 -16.58 7.57 -12.98
C GLU A 64 -15.40 6.88 -13.69
N TYR A 65 -14.59 6.15 -12.94
CA TYR A 65 -13.32 5.56 -13.40
C TYR A 65 -13.43 4.75 -14.69
N LYS A 66 -14.54 4.00 -14.87
CA LYS A 66 -14.76 3.20 -16.09
C LYS A 66 -14.94 4.09 -17.32
N LYS A 67 -15.46 5.29 -17.16
CA LYS A 67 -15.62 6.25 -18.27
C LYS A 67 -14.32 7.01 -18.54
N ALA A 68 -13.48 7.22 -17.53
CA ALA A 68 -12.18 7.87 -17.66
C ALA A 68 -11.19 7.03 -18.48
N ILE A 69 -11.16 5.70 -18.26
CA ILE A 69 -10.21 4.78 -18.88
C ILE A 69 -10.08 4.95 -20.41
N PRO A 70 -11.16 4.95 -21.23
CA PRO A 70 -11.04 5.08 -22.68
C PRO A 70 -10.33 6.36 -23.13
N TYR A 71 -10.46 7.43 -22.38
CA TYR A 71 -9.81 8.71 -22.69
C TYR A 71 -8.32 8.66 -22.40
N PHE A 72 -7.90 8.08 -21.28
CA PHE A 72 -6.48 7.87 -21.00
C PHE A 72 -5.85 6.88 -21.99
N GLU A 73 -6.55 5.81 -22.35
CA GLU A 73 -6.08 4.86 -23.39
C GLU A 73 -5.93 5.60 -24.73
N LYS A 74 -6.83 6.53 -25.06
CA LYS A 74 -6.73 7.30 -26.30
C LYS A 74 -5.56 8.29 -26.27
N ALA A 75 -5.32 8.96 -25.14
CA ALA A 75 -4.12 9.79 -24.95
C ALA A 75 -2.81 8.98 -25.15
N ILE A 76 -2.79 7.73 -24.65
CA ILE A 76 -1.65 6.82 -24.83
C ILE A 76 -1.48 6.41 -26.32
N GLU A 77 -2.58 6.17 -27.05
CA GLU A 77 -2.54 5.86 -28.49
C GLU A 77 -1.97 7.01 -29.31
N VAL A 78 -2.29 8.25 -28.97
CA VAL A 78 -1.72 9.46 -29.60
C VAL A 78 -0.21 9.48 -29.40
N ASN A 79 0.29 9.01 -28.25
CA ASN A 79 1.70 8.82 -27.92
C ASN A 79 2.54 10.10 -28.10
N ASN A 80 2.12 11.18 -27.47
CA ASN A 80 2.78 12.47 -27.49
C ASN A 80 3.44 12.79 -26.11
N ILE A 81 3.66 14.06 -25.79
CA ILE A 81 4.40 14.56 -24.61
C ILE A 81 3.83 14.06 -23.29
N TYR A 82 2.50 13.96 -23.20
CA TYR A 82 1.83 13.63 -21.94
C TYR A 82 1.50 12.12 -21.75
N THR A 83 2.06 11.25 -22.60
CA THR A 83 1.84 9.80 -22.52
C THR A 83 2.18 9.22 -21.15
N GLY A 84 3.27 9.69 -20.52
CA GLY A 84 3.64 9.27 -19.16
C GLY A 84 2.59 9.65 -18.12
N LEU A 85 2.00 10.85 -18.22
CA LEU A 85 0.90 11.31 -17.37
C LEU A 85 -0.37 10.46 -17.59
N ALA A 86 -0.70 10.18 -18.86
CA ALA A 86 -1.85 9.34 -19.19
C ALA A 86 -1.74 7.93 -18.59
N TYR A 87 -0.55 7.33 -18.57
CA TYR A 87 -0.31 6.06 -17.86
C TYR A 87 -0.49 6.20 -16.36
N ALA A 88 -0.04 7.28 -15.72
CA ALA A 88 -0.23 7.50 -14.29
C ALA A 88 -1.71 7.55 -13.93
N GLU A 89 -2.49 8.35 -14.65
CA GLU A 89 -3.93 8.52 -14.44
C GLU A 89 -4.72 7.23 -14.74
N LEU A 90 -4.33 6.49 -15.78
CA LEU A 90 -4.89 5.18 -16.10
C LEU A 90 -4.62 4.17 -14.97
N GLY A 91 -3.41 4.19 -14.42
CA GLY A 91 -3.02 3.38 -13.26
C GLY A 91 -3.89 3.67 -12.05
N PHE A 92 -4.12 4.93 -11.73
CA PHE A 92 -5.03 5.35 -10.65
C PHE A 92 -6.46 4.84 -10.87
N CYS A 93 -7.00 4.94 -12.09
CA CYS A 93 -8.32 4.40 -12.39
C CYS A 93 -8.39 2.88 -12.16
N TYR A 94 -7.37 2.13 -12.59
CA TYR A 94 -7.32 0.69 -12.33
C TYR A 94 -7.15 0.36 -10.85
N GLU A 95 -6.45 1.18 -10.08
CA GLU A 95 -6.32 1.03 -8.64
C GLU A 95 -7.67 1.16 -7.94
N MET A 96 -8.43 2.22 -8.25
CA MET A 96 -9.77 2.43 -7.71
C MET A 96 -10.77 1.33 -8.09
N LEU A 97 -10.56 0.69 -9.24
CA LEU A 97 -11.33 -0.48 -9.67
C LEU A 97 -10.79 -1.82 -9.12
N GLY A 98 -9.72 -1.80 -8.33
CA GLY A 98 -9.13 -2.99 -7.70
C GLY A 98 -8.32 -3.89 -8.63
N ASN A 99 -7.92 -3.41 -9.82
CA ASN A 99 -7.11 -4.18 -10.76
C ASN A 99 -5.62 -3.93 -10.53
N LEU A 100 -5.09 -4.49 -9.45
CA LEU A 100 -3.72 -4.24 -8.98
C LEU A 100 -2.64 -4.54 -10.03
N LYS A 101 -2.83 -5.59 -10.87
CA LYS A 101 -1.85 -5.92 -11.91
C LYS A 101 -1.74 -4.81 -12.97
N LYS A 102 -2.88 -4.34 -13.48
CA LYS A 102 -2.86 -3.24 -14.45
C LYS A 102 -2.38 -1.92 -13.83
N THR A 103 -2.70 -1.69 -12.56
CA THR A 103 -2.19 -0.55 -11.78
C THR A 103 -0.67 -0.53 -11.80
N GLU A 104 -0.05 -1.62 -11.36
CA GLU A 104 1.41 -1.74 -11.29
C GLU A 104 2.06 -1.56 -12.66
N ASP A 105 1.53 -2.25 -13.70
CA ASP A 105 2.02 -2.14 -15.08
C ASP A 105 1.95 -0.68 -15.59
N CYS A 106 0.87 0.04 -15.31
CA CYS A 106 0.69 1.44 -15.74
C CYS A 106 1.65 2.39 -15.01
N TYR A 107 1.78 2.27 -13.68
CA TYR A 107 2.68 3.14 -12.93
C TYR A 107 4.15 2.94 -13.33
N LYS A 108 4.59 1.69 -13.54
CA LYS A 108 5.93 1.39 -14.05
C LYS A 108 6.18 2.02 -15.42
N LYS A 109 5.24 1.89 -16.35
CA LYS A 109 5.34 2.52 -17.68
C LYS A 109 5.39 4.05 -17.59
N SER A 110 4.58 4.64 -16.71
CA SER A 110 4.60 6.08 -16.49
C SER A 110 5.98 6.58 -16.05
N ILE A 111 6.62 5.89 -15.08
CA ILE A 111 7.98 6.20 -14.61
C ILE A 111 9.05 5.93 -15.69
N GLU A 112 8.90 4.85 -16.47
CA GLU A 112 9.83 4.55 -17.58
C GLU A 112 9.82 5.63 -18.66
N ILE A 113 8.62 6.16 -19.00
CA ILE A 113 8.47 7.20 -20.02
C ILE A 113 8.95 8.56 -19.52
N ASN A 114 8.58 8.94 -18.31
CA ASN A 114 8.97 10.20 -17.70
C ASN A 114 9.34 10.02 -16.23
N PRO A 115 10.61 9.69 -15.91
CA PRO A 115 11.07 9.48 -14.54
C PRO A 115 10.98 10.73 -13.66
N GLU A 116 10.95 11.91 -14.26
CA GLU A 116 10.91 13.17 -13.53
C GLU A 116 9.49 13.70 -13.30
N ASN A 117 8.47 13.03 -13.85
CA ASN A 117 7.08 13.43 -13.63
C ASN A 117 6.67 13.26 -12.15
N PRO A 118 6.38 14.36 -11.44
CA PRO A 118 6.06 14.29 -10.01
C PRO A 118 4.76 13.52 -9.72
N ILE A 119 3.78 13.56 -10.61
CA ILE A 119 2.50 12.84 -10.47
C ILE A 119 2.76 11.33 -10.57
N ALA A 120 3.58 10.90 -11.54
CA ALA A 120 3.95 9.50 -11.68
C ALA A 120 4.75 8.99 -10.47
N LYS A 121 5.73 9.79 -9.99
CA LYS A 121 6.50 9.52 -8.76
C LYS A 121 5.55 9.38 -7.57
N TYR A 122 4.59 10.30 -7.41
CA TYR A 122 3.65 10.30 -6.31
C TYR A 122 2.77 9.04 -6.31
N TYR A 123 2.08 8.74 -7.40
CA TYR A 123 1.19 7.58 -7.47
C TYR A 123 1.96 6.26 -7.28
N TRP A 124 3.15 6.15 -7.85
CA TRP A 124 3.97 4.95 -7.64
C TRP A 124 4.41 4.79 -6.19
N ALA A 125 4.86 5.85 -5.54
CA ALA A 125 5.27 5.80 -4.14
C ALA A 125 4.06 5.53 -3.22
N ASP A 126 2.89 6.14 -3.48
CA ASP A 126 1.65 5.89 -2.75
C ASP A 126 1.21 4.42 -2.87
N TYR A 127 1.27 3.85 -4.07
CA TYR A 127 1.00 2.44 -4.32
C TYR A 127 1.95 1.52 -3.52
N LEU A 128 3.25 1.81 -3.53
CA LEU A 128 4.25 1.07 -2.76
C LEU A 128 3.93 1.10 -1.25
N VAL A 129 3.52 2.24 -0.72
CA VAL A 129 3.16 2.42 0.70
C VAL A 129 1.91 1.64 1.07
N HIS A 130 0.84 1.81 0.30
CA HIS A 130 -0.50 1.36 0.73
C HIS A 130 -0.86 -0.05 0.27
N LYS A 131 -0.30 -0.51 -0.84
CA LYS A 131 -0.60 -1.85 -1.38
C LYS A 131 0.53 -2.85 -1.12
N GLU A 132 1.76 -2.49 -1.45
CA GLU A 132 2.91 -3.38 -1.33
C GLU A 132 3.59 -3.30 0.05
N ARG A 133 3.38 -2.20 0.79
CA ARG A 133 4.07 -1.89 2.06
C ARG A 133 5.59 -1.90 1.91
N ASP A 134 6.06 -1.54 0.72
CA ASP A 134 7.48 -1.41 0.44
C ASP A 134 7.97 0.02 0.69
N TYR A 135 8.10 0.34 1.97
CA TYR A 135 8.54 1.65 2.43
C TYR A 135 9.98 1.96 2.04
N TYR A 136 10.82 0.93 1.85
CA TYR A 136 12.22 1.13 1.45
C TYR A 136 12.34 1.60 0.01
N GLN A 137 11.52 1.10 -0.90
CA GLN A 137 11.46 1.60 -2.26
C GLN A 137 10.76 2.96 -2.36
N ALA A 138 9.73 3.20 -1.54
CA ALA A 138 8.99 4.46 -1.52
C ALA A 138 9.82 5.64 -0.95
N GLU A 139 10.73 5.40 0.02
CA GLU A 139 11.48 6.46 0.71
C GLU A 139 12.26 7.39 -0.23
N PRO A 140 13.14 6.91 -1.11
CA PRO A 140 13.90 7.81 -1.98
C PRO A 140 12.99 8.62 -2.92
N ILE A 141 11.87 8.04 -3.37
CA ILE A 141 10.91 8.72 -4.26
C ILE A 141 10.18 9.83 -3.50
N ALA A 142 9.58 9.51 -2.36
CA ALA A 142 8.86 10.50 -1.54
C ALA A 142 9.78 11.62 -1.07
N LYS A 143 11.03 11.29 -0.69
CA LYS A 143 12.03 12.27 -0.31
C LYS A 143 12.42 13.20 -1.46
N SER A 144 12.55 12.70 -2.71
CA SER A 144 12.81 13.56 -3.86
C SER A 144 11.65 14.53 -4.10
N LEU A 145 10.40 14.05 -3.98
CA LEU A 145 9.21 14.88 -4.15
C LEU A 145 9.17 16.07 -3.18
N VAL A 146 9.40 15.86 -1.89
CA VAL A 146 9.38 16.96 -0.90
C VAL A 146 10.57 17.92 -1.08
N ASN A 147 11.71 17.47 -1.62
CA ASN A 147 12.86 18.33 -1.89
C ASN A 147 12.65 19.20 -3.14
N GLU A 148 12.02 18.63 -4.19
CA GLU A 148 11.78 19.30 -5.45
C GLU A 148 10.55 20.23 -5.39
N TYR A 149 9.54 19.84 -4.59
CA TYR A 149 8.24 20.54 -4.45
C TYR A 149 7.87 20.72 -2.98
N PRO A 150 8.60 21.58 -2.23
CA PRO A 150 8.48 21.69 -0.78
C PRO A 150 7.16 22.33 -0.30
N ASP A 151 6.37 22.90 -1.20
CA ASP A 151 5.10 23.56 -0.88
C ASP A 151 3.88 22.66 -1.20
N THR A 152 4.09 21.35 -1.44
CA THR A 152 3.01 20.43 -1.79
C THR A 152 2.60 19.55 -0.60
N VAL A 153 1.38 19.75 -0.12
CA VAL A 153 0.79 19.05 1.03
C VAL A 153 0.85 17.53 0.88
N ASP A 154 0.40 17.01 -0.26
CA ASP A 154 0.35 15.58 -0.54
C ASP A 154 1.72 14.90 -0.48
N TYR A 155 2.79 15.60 -0.89
CA TYR A 155 4.13 15.01 -0.88
C TYR A 155 4.70 14.91 0.54
N HIS A 156 4.48 15.92 1.39
CA HIS A 156 4.84 15.86 2.81
C HIS A 156 4.02 14.78 3.53
N ARG A 157 2.73 14.66 3.23
CA ARG A 157 1.87 13.62 3.79
C ARG A 157 2.35 12.23 3.39
N LEU A 158 2.61 12.01 2.10
CA LEU A 158 3.16 10.73 1.59
C LEU A 158 4.51 10.40 2.25
N TYR A 159 5.42 11.36 2.35
CA TYR A 159 6.71 11.13 2.98
C TYR A 159 6.57 10.81 4.46
N ALA A 160 5.65 11.47 5.17
CA ALA A 160 5.32 11.12 6.54
C ALA A 160 4.78 9.68 6.67
N ASP A 161 3.90 9.23 5.76
CA ASP A 161 3.37 7.86 5.74
C ASP A 161 4.51 6.84 5.51
N VAL A 162 5.45 7.12 4.61
CA VAL A 162 6.66 6.31 4.38
C VAL A 162 7.51 6.22 5.64
N LEU A 163 7.80 7.36 6.28
CA LEU A 163 8.60 7.43 7.51
C LEU A 163 7.94 6.69 8.68
N CYS A 164 6.60 6.71 8.74
CA CYS A 164 5.84 5.88 9.69
C CYS A 164 6.08 4.39 9.46
N GLY A 165 6.03 3.95 8.23
CA GLY A 165 6.29 2.55 7.87
C GLY A 165 7.71 2.09 8.18
N LEU A 166 8.69 3.01 8.13
CA LEU A 166 10.09 2.81 8.50
C LEU A 166 10.37 3.00 10.00
N GLU A 167 9.34 3.25 10.82
CA GLU A 167 9.44 3.51 12.26
C GLU A 167 10.29 4.76 12.63
N LYS A 168 10.47 5.70 11.68
CA LYS A 168 11.17 6.98 11.87
C LYS A 168 10.22 8.04 12.46
N ILE A 169 9.79 7.81 13.71
CA ILE A 169 8.66 8.51 14.35
C ILE A 169 8.84 10.03 14.43
N GLN A 170 10.04 10.52 14.76
CA GLN A 170 10.30 11.96 14.88
C GLN A 170 10.22 12.66 13.53
N GLU A 171 10.84 12.08 12.50
CA GLU A 171 10.83 12.61 11.13
C GLU A 171 9.40 12.60 10.55
N ALA A 172 8.65 11.51 10.75
CA ALA A 172 7.25 11.42 10.34
C ALA A 172 6.38 12.52 10.96
N ASN A 173 6.58 12.79 12.27
CA ASN A 173 5.85 13.84 12.97
C ASN A 173 6.16 15.25 12.42
N GLU A 174 7.41 15.49 12.02
CA GLU A 174 7.81 16.75 11.41
C GLU A 174 7.18 16.94 10.03
N GLU A 175 7.17 15.90 9.21
CA GLU A 175 6.60 15.97 7.86
C GLU A 175 5.07 16.14 7.89
N TYR A 176 4.34 15.44 8.79
CA TYR A 176 2.91 15.70 8.98
C TYR A 176 2.62 17.14 9.43
N LYS A 177 3.45 17.71 10.30
CA LYS A 177 3.28 19.10 10.72
C LYS A 177 3.51 20.08 9.60
N LYS A 178 4.53 19.85 8.76
CA LYS A 178 4.75 20.67 7.56
C LYS A 178 3.55 20.62 6.61
N ALA A 179 3.01 19.41 6.35
CA ALA A 179 1.79 19.26 5.55
C ALA A 179 0.62 20.09 6.12
N LEU A 180 0.41 20.08 7.45
CA LEU A 180 -0.63 20.85 8.12
C LEU A 180 -0.32 22.34 8.27
N GLU A 181 0.93 22.76 8.15
CA GLU A 181 1.34 24.17 8.07
C GLU A 181 1.04 24.75 6.68
N LEU A 182 1.18 23.91 5.62
CA LEU A 182 0.84 24.28 4.24
C LEU A 182 -0.67 24.34 4.03
N ASP A 183 -1.40 23.32 4.48
CA ASP A 183 -2.86 23.29 4.50
C ASP A 183 -3.38 22.66 5.80
N ASN A 184 -3.91 23.48 6.66
CA ASN A 184 -4.47 23.03 7.93
C ASN A 184 -5.93 22.53 7.80
N GLU A 185 -6.52 22.58 6.61
CA GLU A 185 -7.88 22.11 6.30
C GLU A 185 -7.89 20.88 5.38
N ASP A 186 -6.73 20.29 5.06
CA ASP A 186 -6.68 18.99 4.39
C ASP A 186 -7.15 17.87 5.33
N ASP A 187 -8.38 17.42 5.12
CA ASP A 187 -9.06 16.41 5.96
C ASP A 187 -8.32 15.06 5.94
N THR A 188 -7.68 14.73 4.84
CA THR A 188 -6.89 13.51 4.68
C THR A 188 -5.62 13.55 5.54
N THR A 189 -4.86 14.64 5.49
CA THR A 189 -3.67 14.82 6.34
C THR A 189 -4.04 14.85 7.82
N LEU A 190 -5.13 15.53 8.20
CA LEU A 190 -5.64 15.54 9.56
C LEU A 190 -5.96 14.12 10.05
N ASN A 191 -6.63 13.31 9.23
CA ASN A 191 -6.93 11.92 9.58
C ASN A 191 -5.66 11.06 9.68
N ASN A 192 -4.72 11.18 8.73
CA ASN A 192 -3.48 10.39 8.73
C ASN A 192 -2.60 10.76 9.93
N TYR A 193 -2.48 12.05 10.23
CA TYR A 193 -1.75 12.49 11.42
C TYR A 193 -2.44 12.04 12.72
N GLY A 194 -3.76 12.08 12.79
CA GLY A 194 -4.53 11.51 13.88
C GLY A 194 -4.25 10.01 14.07
N THR A 195 -4.19 9.25 12.97
CA THR A 195 -3.87 7.82 12.98
C THR A 195 -2.44 7.57 13.46
N PHE A 196 -1.48 8.36 12.99
CA PHE A 196 -0.10 8.34 13.45
C PHE A 196 0.00 8.56 14.98
N LEU A 197 -0.64 9.61 15.50
CA LEU A 197 -0.67 9.90 16.94
C LEU A 197 -1.31 8.77 17.74
N LEU A 198 -2.39 8.18 17.22
CA LEU A 198 -3.07 7.06 17.86
C LEU A 198 -2.17 5.82 17.97
N GLN A 199 -1.44 5.48 16.91
CA GLN A 199 -0.47 4.39 16.88
C GLN A 199 0.69 4.61 17.85
N ASN A 200 1.11 5.86 18.04
CA ASN A 200 2.16 6.24 18.97
C ASN A 200 1.66 6.43 20.42
N GLY A 201 0.40 6.09 20.70
CA GLY A 201 -0.14 6.07 22.06
C GLY A 201 -0.64 7.43 22.56
N GLU A 202 -0.94 8.36 21.66
CA GLU A 202 -1.46 9.69 21.93
C GLU A 202 -2.94 9.85 21.56
N PRO A 203 -3.86 9.04 22.12
CA PRO A 203 -5.27 9.06 21.68
C PRO A 203 -5.98 10.38 21.98
N GLU A 204 -5.56 11.15 23.00
CA GLU A 204 -6.15 12.45 23.30
C GLU A 204 -5.79 13.51 22.25
N SER A 205 -4.54 13.48 21.75
CA SER A 205 -4.10 14.34 20.65
C SER A 205 -4.81 13.92 19.34
N ALA A 206 -4.84 12.62 19.05
CA ALA A 206 -5.46 12.06 17.86
C ALA A 206 -6.94 12.46 17.70
N LYS A 207 -7.72 12.45 18.79
CA LYS A 207 -9.14 12.84 18.76
C LYS A 207 -9.35 14.24 18.18
N LYS A 208 -8.47 15.20 18.47
CA LYS A 208 -8.60 16.57 18.00
C LYS A 208 -8.53 16.64 16.48
N TYR A 209 -7.60 15.88 15.90
CA TYR A 209 -7.41 15.83 14.46
C TYR A 209 -8.53 15.09 13.74
N PHE A 210 -9.02 13.97 14.29
CA PHE A 210 -10.19 13.26 13.72
C PHE A 210 -11.46 14.09 13.78
N ILE A 211 -11.69 14.87 14.86
CA ILE A 211 -12.84 15.76 14.96
C ILE A 211 -12.78 16.81 13.85
N LYS A 212 -11.59 17.45 13.66
CA LYS A 212 -11.43 18.46 12.61
C LYS A 212 -11.61 17.87 11.21
N ALA A 213 -11.11 16.66 10.95
CA ALA A 213 -11.33 15.95 9.68
C ALA A 213 -12.84 15.67 9.43
N ILE A 214 -13.60 15.28 10.48
CA ILE A 214 -15.05 15.06 10.38
C ILE A 214 -15.81 16.39 10.15
N GLU A 215 -15.37 17.49 10.74
CA GLU A 215 -15.96 18.80 10.51
C GLU A 215 -15.84 19.25 9.06
N LEU A 216 -14.69 18.94 8.42
CA LEU A 216 -14.43 19.26 7.02
C LEU A 216 -15.13 18.29 6.05
N ASN A 217 -15.17 17.00 6.36
CA ASN A 217 -15.80 15.97 5.53
C ASN A 217 -16.66 15.02 6.39
N PRO A 218 -17.90 15.42 6.73
CA PRO A 218 -18.75 14.68 7.65
C PRO A 218 -19.29 13.35 7.11
N ASP A 219 -19.27 13.16 5.80
CA ASP A 219 -19.81 11.96 5.16
C ASP A 219 -18.80 10.82 5.06
N TYR A 220 -17.51 11.10 5.28
CA TYR A 220 -16.48 10.07 5.18
C TYR A 220 -16.43 9.20 6.45
N ALA A 221 -16.98 8.00 6.34
CA ALA A 221 -17.21 7.09 7.48
C ALA A 221 -15.93 6.69 8.23
N LEU A 222 -14.78 6.60 7.53
CA LEU A 222 -13.50 6.23 8.11
C LEU A 222 -13.06 7.17 9.24
N TYR A 223 -13.29 8.48 9.10
CA TYR A 223 -12.92 9.46 10.13
C TYR A 223 -13.68 9.23 11.43
N LYS A 224 -14.98 8.88 11.34
CA LYS A 224 -15.80 8.53 12.51
C LYS A 224 -15.32 7.25 13.18
N GLU A 225 -14.93 6.25 12.41
CA GLU A 225 -14.37 5.00 12.94
C GLU A 225 -13.03 5.26 13.66
N ASN A 226 -12.13 6.04 13.07
CA ASN A 226 -10.86 6.41 13.67
C ASN A 226 -11.06 7.22 14.98
N LEU A 227 -12.01 8.15 15.01
CA LEU A 227 -12.37 8.87 16.23
C LEU A 227 -12.89 7.91 17.30
N TYR A 228 -13.74 6.94 16.94
CA TYR A 228 -14.24 5.93 17.88
C TYR A 228 -13.08 5.12 18.47
N GLN A 229 -12.13 4.69 17.67
CA GLN A 229 -10.93 3.97 18.15
C GLN A 229 -10.11 4.85 19.11
N ALA A 230 -9.92 6.13 18.81
CA ALA A 230 -9.22 7.06 19.69
C ALA A 230 -9.92 7.26 21.02
N ILE A 231 -11.25 7.42 21.03
CA ILE A 231 -12.07 7.50 22.25
C ILE A 231 -11.91 6.22 23.08
N LYS A 232 -12.05 5.05 22.45
CA LYS A 232 -11.88 3.75 23.11
C LYS A 232 -10.50 3.63 23.78
N MET A 233 -9.44 3.99 23.08
CA MET A 233 -8.07 3.93 23.60
C MET A 233 -7.82 4.96 24.71
N SER A 234 -8.51 6.09 24.70
CA SER A 234 -8.37 7.14 25.71
C SER A 234 -9.04 6.81 27.05
N THR A 235 -9.94 5.81 27.10
CA THR A 235 -10.67 5.45 28.31
C THR A 235 -9.73 4.93 29.41
N LYS A 236 -10.08 5.22 30.67
CA LYS A 236 -9.32 4.76 31.85
C LYS A 236 -9.14 3.23 31.86
N TYR A 237 -10.16 2.50 31.42
CA TYR A 237 -10.12 1.04 31.32
C TYR A 237 -9.06 0.58 30.30
N TYR A 238 -9.03 1.18 29.11
CA TYR A 238 -8.05 0.81 28.08
C TYR A 238 -6.63 1.16 28.52
N LYS A 239 -6.42 2.34 29.11
CA LYS A 239 -5.12 2.74 29.68
C LYS A 239 -4.64 1.75 30.77
N LEU A 240 -5.55 1.29 31.64
CA LEU A 240 -5.23 0.27 32.64
C LEU A 240 -4.90 -1.07 31.98
N LYS A 241 -5.75 -1.56 31.06
CA LYS A 241 -5.52 -2.80 30.32
C LYS A 241 -4.16 -2.82 29.62
N THR A 242 -3.82 -1.73 28.94
CA THR A 242 -2.54 -1.58 28.24
C THR A 242 -1.37 -1.52 29.22
N LYS A 243 -1.50 -0.79 30.34
CA LYS A 243 -0.49 -0.74 31.40
C LYS A 243 -0.22 -2.12 32.00
N TYR A 244 -1.28 -2.91 32.28
CA TYR A 244 -1.11 -4.27 32.80
C TYR A 244 -0.54 -5.21 31.75
N LYS A 245 -1.00 -5.13 30.48
CA LYS A 245 -0.44 -5.92 29.37
C LYS A 245 1.05 -5.65 29.22
N ASN A 246 1.47 -4.38 29.17
CA ASN A 246 2.88 -4.02 28.97
C ASN A 246 3.72 -4.35 30.21
N LYS A 247 3.20 -4.13 31.41
CA LYS A 247 3.95 -4.37 32.65
C LYS A 247 4.13 -5.86 32.97
N PHE A 248 3.12 -6.67 32.71
CA PHE A 248 3.12 -8.08 33.15
C PHE A 248 3.19 -9.07 32.00
N LEU A 249 2.45 -8.88 30.91
CA LEU A 249 2.35 -9.84 29.82
C LEU A 249 3.49 -9.66 28.80
N LYS A 250 3.82 -8.42 28.41
CA LYS A 250 4.86 -8.18 27.40
C LYS A 250 6.22 -8.75 27.78
N PRO A 251 6.76 -8.54 28.99
CA PRO A 251 8.02 -9.17 29.41
C PRO A 251 7.97 -10.71 29.41
N ILE A 252 6.80 -11.28 29.71
CA ILE A 252 6.60 -12.74 29.67
C ILE A 252 6.63 -13.23 28.23
N VAL A 253 5.88 -12.57 27.35
CA VAL A 253 5.86 -12.92 25.92
C VAL A 253 7.25 -12.78 25.31
N ASP A 254 7.92 -11.63 25.49
CA ASP A 254 9.21 -11.34 24.86
C ASP A 254 10.35 -12.24 25.39
N LYS A 255 10.38 -12.49 26.71
CA LYS A 255 11.48 -13.27 27.32
C LYS A 255 11.22 -14.76 27.41
N ILE A 256 9.97 -15.18 27.48
CA ILE A 256 9.60 -16.57 27.78
C ILE A 256 8.94 -17.23 26.58
N VAL A 257 7.88 -16.62 26.05
CA VAL A 257 7.03 -17.25 25.00
C VAL A 257 7.72 -17.18 23.64
N LYS A 258 8.16 -16.00 23.22
CA LYS A 258 8.72 -15.76 21.87
C LYS A 258 9.91 -16.66 21.53
N PRO A 259 10.95 -16.81 22.38
CA PRO A 259 12.08 -17.69 22.06
C PRO A 259 11.71 -19.17 21.92
N HIS A 260 10.62 -19.62 22.59
CA HIS A 260 10.15 -21.00 22.52
C HIS A 260 9.25 -21.23 21.31
N VAL A 261 8.42 -20.23 20.96
CA VAL A 261 7.60 -20.25 19.73
C VAL A 261 8.52 -20.26 18.51
N ASP A 262 9.57 -19.44 18.48
CA ASP A 262 10.53 -19.42 17.38
C ASP A 262 11.23 -20.78 17.22
N LYS A 263 11.59 -21.46 18.32
CA LYS A 263 12.14 -22.82 18.29
C LYS A 263 11.11 -23.84 17.78
N MET A 264 9.84 -23.75 18.22
CA MET A 264 8.78 -24.63 17.75
C MET A 264 8.48 -24.42 16.25
N VAL A 265 8.51 -23.19 15.76
CA VAL A 265 8.36 -22.90 14.32
C VAL A 265 9.50 -23.52 13.52
N ILE A 266 10.74 -23.44 14.01
CA ILE A 266 11.90 -24.08 13.36
C ILE A 266 11.73 -25.60 13.35
N ILE A 267 11.32 -26.21 14.47
CA ILE A 267 11.09 -27.66 14.56
C ILE A 267 9.97 -28.11 13.62
N THR A 268 8.84 -27.37 13.57
CA THR A 268 7.75 -27.67 12.63
C THR A 268 8.18 -27.52 11.18
N PHE A 269 9.02 -26.53 10.86
CA PHE A 269 9.56 -26.34 9.53
C PHE A 269 10.52 -27.49 9.14
N ILE A 270 11.40 -27.92 10.05
CA ILE A 270 12.28 -29.08 9.84
C ILE A 270 11.43 -30.33 9.61
N LEU A 271 10.41 -30.57 10.43
CA LEU A 271 9.52 -31.72 10.27
C LEU A 271 8.76 -31.67 8.93
N ALA A 272 8.32 -30.50 8.49
CA ALA A 272 7.67 -30.32 7.21
C ALA A 272 8.58 -30.60 6.01
N LEU A 273 9.85 -30.25 6.10
CA LEU A 273 10.86 -30.58 5.09
C LEU A 273 11.22 -32.09 5.08
N TRP A 274 11.23 -32.71 6.25
CA TRP A 274 11.52 -34.12 6.38
C TRP A 274 10.36 -35.05 5.99
N PHE A 275 9.13 -34.57 6.13
CA PHE A 275 7.94 -35.37 5.85
C PHE A 275 7.88 -35.95 4.44
N PRO A 276 8.19 -35.23 3.34
CA PRO A 276 8.25 -35.79 2.00
C PRO A 276 9.34 -36.86 1.84
N VAL A 277 10.49 -36.65 2.48
CA VAL A 277 11.61 -37.62 2.43
C VAL A 277 11.20 -38.91 3.12
N VAL A 278 10.66 -38.80 4.33
CA VAL A 278 10.15 -39.96 5.11
C VAL A 278 9.04 -40.67 4.34
N LYS A 279 8.08 -39.92 3.78
CA LYS A 279 6.99 -40.49 2.99
C LYS A 279 7.49 -41.29 1.78
N ASN A 280 8.47 -40.75 1.04
CA ASN A 280 9.04 -41.45 -0.11
C ASN A 280 9.85 -42.68 0.29
N THR A 281 10.64 -42.62 1.38
CA THR A 281 11.37 -43.73 1.93
C THR A 281 10.42 -44.84 2.41
N LEU A 282 9.34 -44.45 3.09
CA LEU A 282 8.30 -45.41 3.50
C LEU A 282 7.60 -46.05 2.31
N LYS A 283 7.34 -45.30 1.23
CA LYS A 283 6.75 -45.84 0.01
C LYS A 283 7.70 -46.85 -0.69
N TYR A 284 8.98 -46.54 -0.71
CA TYR A 284 9.98 -47.45 -1.27
C TYR A 284 10.10 -48.76 -0.45
N ASN A 285 10.20 -48.63 0.87
CA ASN A 285 10.31 -49.78 1.79
C ASN A 285 8.99 -50.59 1.81
N ALA A 286 7.83 -49.99 1.57
CA ALA A 286 6.55 -50.68 1.45
C ALA A 286 6.55 -51.65 0.26
N ARG A 287 7.06 -51.22 -0.91
CA ARG A 287 7.19 -52.11 -2.09
C ARG A 287 8.15 -53.26 -1.86
N TYR A 288 9.24 -53.01 -1.13
CA TYR A 288 10.18 -54.06 -0.77
C TYR A 288 9.58 -55.06 0.22
N ALA A 289 8.84 -54.60 1.23
CA ALA A 289 8.14 -55.43 2.20
C ALA A 289 7.01 -56.26 1.57
N GLU A 290 6.34 -55.74 0.56
CA GLU A 290 5.30 -56.43 -0.20
C GLU A 290 5.90 -57.61 -1.00
N ASN A 291 7.05 -57.37 -1.65
CA ASN A 291 7.76 -58.36 -2.40
C ASN A 291 8.44 -59.45 -1.54
N SER A 292 8.76 -59.14 -0.29
CA SER A 292 9.43 -60.09 0.66
C SER A 292 8.49 -60.78 1.65
N GLY A 293 7.19 -60.53 1.59
CA GLY A 293 6.17 -61.09 2.49
C GLY A 293 6.18 -60.51 3.91
N ASN A 294 6.99 -59.47 4.18
CA ASN A 294 7.16 -58.88 5.51
C ASN A 294 6.28 -57.66 5.79
N MET A 295 5.15 -57.55 5.09
CA MET A 295 4.25 -56.40 5.17
C MET A 295 3.71 -56.13 6.60
N LEU A 296 3.50 -57.16 7.41
CA LEU A 296 2.99 -57.01 8.76
C LEU A 296 4.01 -56.31 9.68
N LEU A 297 5.26 -56.73 9.60
CA LEU A 297 6.36 -56.11 10.34
C LEU A 297 6.63 -54.68 9.92
N TYR A 298 6.49 -54.38 8.65
CA TYR A 298 6.62 -53.03 8.12
C TYR A 298 5.50 -52.10 8.63
N LYS A 299 4.23 -52.54 8.59
CA LYS A 299 3.10 -51.76 9.12
C LYS A 299 3.22 -51.50 10.61
N SER A 300 3.66 -52.51 11.41
CA SER A 300 3.88 -52.32 12.85
C SER A 300 5.02 -51.33 13.13
N ALA A 301 6.10 -51.35 12.37
CA ALA A 301 7.21 -50.41 12.51
C ALA A 301 6.78 -48.95 12.22
N ILE A 302 5.93 -48.75 11.22
CA ILE A 302 5.36 -47.42 10.92
C ILE A 302 4.48 -46.93 12.06
N ILE A 303 3.60 -47.77 12.60
CA ILE A 303 2.74 -47.39 13.72
C ILE A 303 3.58 -46.99 14.94
N VAL A 304 4.60 -47.80 15.27
CA VAL A 304 5.52 -47.50 16.39
C VAL A 304 6.24 -46.15 16.16
N MET A 305 6.72 -45.90 14.97
CA MET A 305 7.36 -44.61 14.62
C MET A 305 6.41 -43.41 14.82
N TRP A 306 5.17 -43.51 14.34
CA TRP A 306 4.19 -42.46 14.55
C TRP A 306 3.81 -42.25 16.01
N VAL A 307 3.66 -43.33 16.77
CA VAL A 307 3.42 -43.27 18.23
C VAL A 307 4.57 -42.59 18.96
N VAL A 308 5.82 -42.93 18.62
CA VAL A 308 7.01 -42.28 19.20
C VAL A 308 7.03 -40.78 18.87
N LEU A 309 6.75 -40.38 17.63
CA LEU A 309 6.70 -38.99 17.24
C LEU A 309 5.61 -38.20 17.97
N LEU A 310 4.41 -38.79 18.14
CA LEU A 310 3.33 -38.21 18.93
C LEU A 310 3.68 -38.04 20.41
N ILE A 311 4.35 -39.03 20.99
CA ILE A 311 4.81 -38.97 22.38
C ILE A 311 5.87 -37.87 22.56
N LEU A 312 6.84 -37.77 21.66
CA LEU A 312 7.87 -36.73 21.71
C LEU A 312 7.25 -35.31 21.56
N PHE A 313 6.26 -35.17 20.69
CA PHE A 313 5.52 -33.91 20.54
C PHE A 313 4.71 -33.56 21.79
N ALA A 314 4.03 -34.54 22.38
CA ALA A 314 3.30 -34.37 23.64
C ALA A 314 4.20 -33.99 24.81
N LEU A 315 5.36 -34.64 24.93
CA LEU A 315 6.38 -34.31 25.94
C LEU A 315 6.90 -32.88 25.76
N ALA A 316 7.22 -32.49 24.53
CA ALA A 316 7.66 -31.11 24.26
C ALA A 316 6.60 -30.05 24.65
N ILE A 317 5.30 -30.34 24.44
CA ILE A 317 4.21 -29.48 24.89
C ILE A 317 4.12 -29.49 26.42
N CYS A 318 4.21 -30.63 27.07
CA CYS A 318 4.18 -30.73 28.54
C CYS A 318 5.35 -29.98 29.18
N ASP A 319 6.55 -30.11 28.64
CA ASP A 319 7.74 -29.37 29.10
C ASP A 319 7.57 -27.87 28.96
N PHE A 320 7.01 -27.43 27.82
CA PHE A 320 6.69 -26.02 27.60
C PHE A 320 5.66 -25.50 28.60
N ILE A 321 4.55 -26.23 28.80
CA ILE A 321 3.51 -25.85 29.77
C ILE A 321 4.09 -25.82 31.18
N THR A 322 4.85 -26.86 31.58
CA THR A 322 5.49 -26.93 32.90
C THR A 322 6.46 -25.76 33.10
N PHE A 323 7.29 -25.47 32.11
CA PHE A 323 8.22 -24.36 32.15
C PHE A 323 7.47 -23.01 32.34
N VAL A 324 6.37 -22.79 31.60
CA VAL A 324 5.55 -21.59 31.73
C VAL A 324 4.92 -21.50 33.13
N LEU A 325 4.38 -22.60 33.65
CA LEU A 325 3.75 -22.64 34.99
C LEU A 325 4.76 -22.38 36.12
N ILE A 326 5.96 -22.94 36.03
CA ILE A 326 7.05 -22.67 36.99
C ILE A 326 7.48 -21.21 36.92
N LYS A 327 7.67 -20.66 35.71
CA LYS A 327 8.05 -19.24 35.53
C LYS A 327 6.98 -18.27 35.99
N LEU A 328 5.71 -18.62 35.87
CA LEU A 328 4.58 -17.85 36.39
C LEU A 328 4.39 -18.06 37.92
N LYS A 329 5.20 -18.92 38.56
CA LYS A 329 5.07 -19.29 40.00
C LYS A 329 3.69 -19.87 40.36
N ILE A 330 3.03 -20.54 39.38
CA ILE A 330 1.73 -21.20 39.60
C ILE A 330 1.95 -22.58 40.24
N ILE A 331 3.06 -23.24 39.87
CA ILE A 331 3.52 -24.45 40.53
C ILE A 331 4.95 -24.23 41.07
N LYS A 332 5.23 -24.82 42.22
CA LYS A 332 6.57 -24.80 42.85
C LYS A 332 7.46 -25.89 42.27
#